data_c44ae0e9a45223620affcc947e359ce2
#
_entry.id   c44ae0e9a45223620affcc947e359ce2
#
_cell.length_a   1.000
_cell.length_b   1.000
_cell.length_c   1.000
_cell.angle_alpha   90.00
_cell.angle_beta   90.00
_cell.angle_gamma   90.00
#
_symmetry.space_group_name_H-M   'P 1'
#
loop_
_entity.id
_entity.type
_entity.pdbx_description
1 polymer ?
#
loop_
_entity_poly.entity_id
_entity_poly.type
_entity_poly.pdbx_seq_one_letter_code
_entity_poly.pdbx_strand_id
1 'polypeptide(L)'
;LTGKYLRGEQGRITPQSARLGERAVSITKKVVEVAERLGVSPAQVAINWTRQHKGQSIVPIVGATKPAQLEDVLGCLKFEIPTDAMNELNDVSKIELPFPHKFFSESGVLDVLYGGVKETMKDRRFGE
;
A
#
# COMPACT_ATOMS: atom_id res chain seq x y z
N LEU A 1 -7.18 3.16 -7.61
CA LEU A 1 -6.06 2.34 -8.13
C LEU A 1 -6.46 1.31 -9.20
N THR A 2 -7.72 1.34 -9.68
CA THR A 2 -8.21 0.41 -10.74
C THR A 2 -7.71 0.73 -12.15
N GLY A 3 -6.94 1.80 -12.33
CA GLY A 3 -6.42 2.23 -13.64
C GLY A 3 -7.46 2.91 -14.57
N LYS A 4 -8.75 2.97 -14.20
CA LYS A 4 -9.79 3.52 -15.07
C LYS A 4 -9.52 4.98 -15.52
N TYR A 5 -8.96 5.82 -14.66
CA TYR A 5 -8.61 7.20 -15.01
C TYR A 5 -7.41 7.29 -15.98
N LEU A 6 -6.51 6.32 -15.96
CA LEU A 6 -5.43 6.22 -16.96
C LEU A 6 -5.97 5.88 -18.36
N ARG A 7 -7.11 5.19 -18.43
CA ARG A 7 -7.81 4.84 -19.68
C ARG A 7 -8.85 5.87 -20.12
N GLY A 8 -8.95 7.02 -19.41
CA GLY A 8 -9.93 8.05 -19.72
C GLY A 8 -11.37 7.70 -19.34
N GLU A 9 -11.58 6.67 -18.52
CA GLU A 9 -12.92 6.29 -18.07
C GLU A 9 -13.46 7.25 -17.02
N GLN A 10 -14.77 7.53 -17.09
CA GLN A 10 -15.44 8.37 -16.09
C GLN A 10 -15.54 7.66 -14.73
N GLY A 11 -15.40 8.43 -13.65
CA GLY A 11 -15.50 7.95 -12.29
C GLY A 11 -15.90 9.06 -11.31
N ARG A 12 -15.84 8.78 -10.02
CA ARG A 12 -16.20 9.73 -8.95
C ARG A 12 -15.20 10.86 -8.74
N ILE A 13 -14.00 10.77 -9.34
CA ILE A 13 -12.92 11.75 -9.18
C ILE A 13 -12.95 12.66 -10.41
N THR A 14 -12.99 13.97 -10.17
CA THR A 14 -12.87 14.96 -11.25
C THR A 14 -11.42 15.07 -11.74
N PRO A 15 -11.18 15.42 -13.01
CA PRO A 15 -9.82 15.56 -13.56
C PRO A 15 -8.92 16.53 -12.79
N GLN A 16 -9.50 17.51 -12.11
CA GLN A 16 -8.80 18.52 -11.31
C GLN A 16 -8.50 18.07 -9.88
N SER A 17 -8.88 16.85 -9.50
CA SER A 17 -8.66 16.35 -8.14
C SER A 17 -7.18 16.17 -7.84
N ALA A 18 -6.72 16.66 -6.70
CA ALA A 18 -5.38 16.39 -6.18
C ALA A 18 -5.07 14.89 -6.02
N ARG A 19 -6.10 14.03 -6.02
CA ARG A 19 -5.97 12.57 -6.00
C ARG A 19 -5.42 11.99 -7.31
N LEU A 20 -5.33 12.79 -8.37
CA LEU A 20 -4.72 12.43 -9.66
C LEU A 20 -3.34 13.07 -9.86
N GLY A 21 -2.68 13.50 -8.79
CA GLY A 21 -1.31 13.99 -8.86
C GLY A 21 -0.32 12.94 -9.38
N GLU A 22 0.85 13.39 -9.81
CA GLU A 22 1.91 12.54 -10.43
C GLU A 22 2.22 11.28 -9.63
N ARG A 23 2.32 11.40 -8.29
CA ARG A 23 2.54 10.26 -7.41
C ARG A 23 1.43 9.22 -7.50
N ALA A 24 0.16 9.65 -7.50
CA ALA A 24 -0.98 8.74 -7.62
C ALA A 24 -1.00 8.03 -8.98
N VAL A 25 -0.63 8.74 -10.03
CA VAL A 25 -0.50 8.19 -11.39
C VAL A 25 0.62 7.15 -11.45
N SER A 26 1.80 7.44 -10.89
CA SER A 26 2.92 6.51 -10.84
C SER A 26 2.59 5.22 -10.09
N ILE A 27 1.97 5.34 -8.91
CA ILE A 27 1.52 4.19 -8.14
C ILE A 27 0.48 3.37 -8.93
N THR A 28 -0.49 4.04 -9.57
CA THR A 28 -1.54 3.37 -10.33
C THR A 28 -0.96 2.61 -11.53
N LYS A 29 0.00 3.20 -12.24
CA LYS A 29 0.70 2.53 -13.35
C LYS A 29 1.40 1.26 -12.86
N LYS A 30 2.13 1.32 -11.74
CA LYS A 30 2.80 0.15 -11.17
C LYS A 30 1.80 -0.94 -10.73
N VAL A 31 0.68 -0.57 -10.13
CA VAL A 31 -0.39 -1.52 -9.77
C VAL A 31 -0.96 -2.23 -11.01
N VAL A 32 -1.18 -1.49 -12.11
CA VAL A 32 -1.66 -2.07 -13.38
C VAL A 32 -0.64 -3.02 -13.97
N GLU A 33 0.64 -2.64 -14.04
CA GLU A 33 1.74 -3.48 -14.53
C GLU A 33 1.86 -4.79 -13.74
N VAL A 34 1.83 -4.72 -12.42
CA VAL A 34 1.86 -5.92 -11.57
C VAL A 34 0.62 -6.79 -11.78
N ALA A 35 -0.56 -6.18 -11.93
CA ALA A 35 -1.80 -6.90 -12.16
C ALA A 35 -1.78 -7.67 -13.50
N GLU A 36 -1.28 -7.05 -14.57
CA GLU A 36 -1.10 -7.68 -15.87
C GLU A 36 -0.13 -8.86 -15.80
N ARG A 37 1.02 -8.67 -15.12
CA ARG A 37 2.02 -9.73 -14.91
C ARG A 37 1.46 -10.93 -14.14
N LEU A 38 0.58 -10.70 -13.18
CA LEU A 38 -0.04 -11.75 -12.36
C LEU A 38 -1.35 -12.31 -12.96
N GLY A 39 -1.86 -11.75 -14.06
CA GLY A 39 -3.13 -12.17 -14.66
C GLY A 39 -4.36 -11.89 -13.80
N VAL A 40 -4.33 -10.85 -12.96
CA VAL A 40 -5.40 -10.47 -12.01
C VAL A 40 -5.84 -9.02 -12.22
N SER A 41 -6.91 -8.59 -11.55
CA SER A 41 -7.34 -7.20 -11.66
C SER A 41 -6.48 -6.25 -10.80
N PRO A 42 -6.30 -4.98 -11.23
CA PRO A 42 -5.62 -3.97 -10.41
C PRO A 42 -6.28 -3.74 -9.05
N ALA A 43 -7.58 -3.94 -8.94
CA ALA A 43 -8.31 -3.87 -7.67
C ALA A 43 -7.86 -4.99 -6.71
N GLN A 44 -7.74 -6.20 -7.22
CA GLN A 44 -7.25 -7.35 -6.45
C GLN A 44 -5.83 -7.13 -5.95
N VAL A 45 -4.92 -6.61 -6.78
CA VAL A 45 -3.54 -6.28 -6.38
C VAL A 45 -3.53 -5.23 -5.27
N ALA A 46 -4.29 -4.14 -5.42
CA ALA A 46 -4.31 -3.07 -4.44
C ALA A 46 -4.83 -3.53 -3.06
N ILE A 47 -5.88 -4.35 -3.05
CA ILE A 47 -6.44 -4.91 -1.81
C ILE A 47 -5.49 -5.93 -1.19
N ASN A 48 -4.89 -6.79 -2.00
CA ASN A 48 -3.97 -7.80 -1.54
C ASN A 48 -2.68 -7.20 -0.97
N TRP A 49 -2.15 -6.13 -1.60
CA TRP A 49 -1.03 -5.37 -1.07
C TRP A 49 -1.33 -4.84 0.35
N THR A 50 -2.53 -4.27 0.55
CA THR A 50 -2.96 -3.79 1.87
C THR A 50 -3.04 -4.93 2.89
N ARG A 51 -3.60 -6.08 2.51
CA ARG A 51 -3.80 -7.25 3.36
C ARG A 51 -2.48 -7.93 3.73
N GLN A 52 -1.52 -7.98 2.81
CA GLN A 52 -0.22 -8.64 3.00
C GLN A 52 0.87 -7.73 3.58
N HIS A 53 0.52 -6.50 3.96
CA HIS A 53 1.49 -5.56 4.51
C HIS A 53 2.02 -6.07 5.85
N LYS A 54 3.34 -6.35 5.91
CA LYS A 54 3.98 -6.93 7.11
C LYS A 54 3.98 -5.96 8.28
N GLY A 55 3.76 -6.49 9.47
CA GLY A 55 3.84 -5.75 10.74
C GLY A 55 2.55 -5.00 11.13
N GLN A 56 1.48 -5.11 10.34
CA GLN A 56 0.19 -4.51 10.67
C GLN A 56 -0.95 -5.42 10.23
N SER A 57 -1.94 -5.61 11.10
CA SER A 57 -3.20 -6.28 10.71
C SER A 57 -4.14 -5.26 10.11
N ILE A 58 -4.17 -5.17 8.78
CA ILE A 58 -5.04 -4.24 8.05
C ILE A 58 -6.22 -5.02 7.50
N VAL A 59 -7.44 -4.58 7.85
CA VAL A 59 -8.70 -5.14 7.33
C VAL A 59 -9.27 -4.16 6.29
N PRO A 60 -9.17 -4.46 4.98
CA PRO A 60 -9.72 -3.59 3.95
C PRO A 60 -11.26 -3.56 4.01
N ILE A 61 -11.84 -2.37 4.02
CA ILE A 61 -13.28 -2.19 3.84
C ILE A 61 -13.57 -2.04 2.36
N VAL A 62 -14.37 -2.97 1.82
CA VAL A 62 -14.66 -3.03 0.39
C VAL A 62 -16.12 -2.71 0.13
N GLY A 63 -16.38 -1.80 -0.83
CA GLY A 63 -17.71 -1.48 -1.31
C GLY A 63 -17.90 -1.92 -2.77
N ALA A 64 -19.01 -2.60 -3.05
CA ALA A 64 -19.42 -2.96 -4.40
C ALA A 64 -20.86 -2.52 -4.65
N THR A 65 -21.14 -2.02 -5.85
CA THR A 65 -22.49 -1.65 -6.30
C THR A 65 -23.11 -2.71 -7.22
N LYS A 66 -22.31 -3.67 -7.68
CA LYS A 66 -22.73 -4.78 -8.56
C LYS A 66 -22.11 -6.09 -8.05
N PRO A 67 -22.80 -7.24 -8.17
CA PRO A 67 -22.26 -8.54 -7.76
C PRO A 67 -20.91 -8.85 -8.42
N ALA A 68 -20.75 -8.61 -9.71
CA ALA A 68 -19.50 -8.84 -10.43
C ALA A 68 -18.29 -8.06 -9.85
N GLN A 69 -18.52 -6.88 -9.28
CA GLN A 69 -17.46 -6.12 -8.60
C GLN A 69 -17.04 -6.78 -7.28
N LEU A 70 -17.98 -7.37 -6.57
CA LEU A 70 -17.69 -8.11 -5.34
C LEU A 70 -16.93 -9.40 -5.65
N GLU A 71 -17.37 -10.13 -6.68
CA GLU A 71 -16.68 -11.36 -7.14
C GLU A 71 -15.24 -11.06 -7.57
N ASP A 72 -15.01 -9.98 -8.36
CA ASP A 72 -13.68 -9.53 -8.74
C ASP A 72 -12.83 -9.26 -7.49
N VAL A 73 -13.33 -8.47 -6.56
CA VAL A 73 -12.59 -8.12 -5.34
C VAL A 73 -12.28 -9.34 -4.48
N LEU A 74 -13.21 -10.27 -4.28
CA LEU A 74 -13.01 -11.50 -3.53
C LEU A 74 -11.94 -12.40 -4.18
N GLY A 75 -11.67 -12.24 -5.45
CA GLY A 75 -10.56 -12.88 -6.15
C GLY A 75 -9.19 -12.62 -5.51
N CYS A 76 -9.03 -11.52 -4.77
CA CYS A 76 -7.79 -11.22 -4.04
C CYS A 76 -7.43 -12.29 -2.98
N LEU A 77 -8.38 -13.09 -2.53
CA LEU A 77 -8.16 -14.16 -1.57
C LEU A 77 -7.55 -15.44 -2.21
N LYS A 78 -7.52 -15.53 -3.54
CA LYS A 78 -7.09 -16.72 -4.28
C LYS A 78 -5.61 -16.73 -4.62
N PHE A 79 -4.87 -15.65 -4.35
CA PHE A 79 -3.44 -15.54 -4.65
C PHE A 79 -2.72 -14.67 -3.62
N GLU A 80 -1.41 -14.78 -3.61
CA GLU A 80 -0.51 -13.89 -2.88
C GLU A 80 0.37 -13.12 -3.88
N ILE A 81 0.65 -11.87 -3.57
CA ILE A 81 1.59 -11.06 -4.35
C ILE A 81 3.00 -11.58 -4.04
N PRO A 82 3.79 -11.99 -5.05
CA PRO A 82 5.17 -12.39 -4.86
C PRO A 82 6.02 -11.28 -4.20
N THR A 83 7.06 -11.67 -3.48
CA THR A 83 7.89 -10.73 -2.69
C THR A 83 8.55 -9.64 -3.54
N ASP A 84 8.99 -9.98 -4.76
CA ASP A 84 9.55 -9.03 -5.72
C ASP A 84 8.53 -7.96 -6.13
N ALA A 85 7.32 -8.37 -6.51
CA ALA A 85 6.23 -7.47 -6.85
C ALA A 85 5.77 -6.64 -5.63
N MET A 86 5.78 -7.22 -4.44
CA MET A 86 5.48 -6.49 -3.21
C MET A 86 6.50 -5.38 -2.95
N ASN A 87 7.80 -5.65 -3.17
CA ASN A 87 8.86 -4.65 -3.02
C ASN A 87 8.71 -3.52 -4.05
N GLU A 88 8.43 -3.84 -5.32
CA GLU A 88 8.16 -2.82 -6.35
C GLU A 88 7.00 -1.89 -5.98
N LEU A 89 5.91 -2.45 -5.44
CA LEU A 89 4.75 -1.68 -4.99
C LEU A 89 5.09 -0.81 -3.77
N ASN A 90 5.87 -1.32 -2.83
CA ASN A 90 6.33 -0.59 -1.65
C ASN A 90 7.23 0.58 -2.05
N ASP A 91 8.18 0.36 -2.96
CA ASP A 91 9.12 1.39 -3.40
C ASP A 91 8.42 2.56 -4.09
N VAL A 92 7.50 2.28 -5.02
CA VAL A 92 6.75 3.34 -5.73
C VAL A 92 5.77 4.09 -4.82
N SER A 93 5.30 3.43 -3.75
CA SER A 93 4.35 4.01 -2.79
C SER A 93 5.00 4.60 -1.55
N LYS A 94 6.34 4.52 -1.42
CA LYS A 94 7.10 5.03 -0.27
C LYS A 94 6.75 6.49 0.02
N ILE A 95 6.46 6.78 1.27
CA ILE A 95 6.16 8.13 1.76
C ILE A 95 7.40 8.65 2.49
N GLU A 96 7.83 9.87 2.15
CA GLU A 96 8.78 10.56 3.00
C GLU A 96 8.11 10.89 4.33
N LEU A 97 8.66 10.35 5.40
CA LEU A 97 8.14 10.60 6.73
C LEU A 97 8.43 12.06 7.12
N PRO A 98 7.39 12.86 7.48
CA PRO A 98 7.62 14.22 7.98
C PRO A 98 8.20 14.17 9.41
N PHE A 99 8.67 15.32 9.89
CA PHE A 99 8.95 15.49 11.31
C PHE A 99 7.66 15.24 12.15
N PRO A 100 7.73 14.53 13.28
CA PRO A 100 8.93 14.02 13.96
C PRO A 100 9.35 12.59 13.52
N HIS A 101 8.60 11.90 12.69
CA HIS A 101 8.87 10.48 12.34
C HIS A 101 10.21 10.28 11.65
N LYS A 102 10.58 11.18 10.72
CA LYS A 102 11.89 11.14 10.06
C LYS A 102 13.01 11.27 11.08
N PHE A 103 12.90 12.21 12.01
CA PHE A 103 13.86 12.44 13.07
C PHE A 103 14.06 11.19 13.95
N PHE A 104 12.98 10.53 14.35
CA PHE A 104 13.05 9.29 15.14
C PHE A 104 13.52 8.06 14.36
N SER A 105 13.57 8.12 13.03
CA SER A 105 14.11 7.04 12.21
C SER A 105 15.63 7.10 12.05
N GLU A 106 16.27 8.19 12.42
CA GLU A 106 17.72 8.36 12.36
C GLU A 106 18.37 7.62 13.54
N SER A 107 19.33 6.73 13.25
CA SER A 107 19.96 5.85 14.26
C SER A 107 20.57 6.61 15.45
N GLY A 108 21.27 7.71 15.20
CA GLY A 108 21.90 8.52 16.26
C GLY A 108 20.90 9.17 17.21
N VAL A 109 19.69 9.51 16.74
CA VAL A 109 18.65 10.10 17.59
C VAL A 109 18.07 9.10 18.57
N LEU A 110 17.87 7.86 18.14
CA LEU A 110 17.37 6.80 19.02
C LEU A 110 18.40 6.46 20.12
N ASP A 111 19.68 6.48 19.80
CA ASP A 111 20.73 6.23 20.80
C ASP A 111 20.75 7.33 21.88
N VAL A 112 20.58 8.60 21.47
CA VAL A 112 20.47 9.72 22.42
C VAL A 112 19.21 9.60 23.28
N LEU A 113 18.06 9.31 22.67
CA LEU A 113 16.79 9.21 23.39
C LEU A 113 16.75 8.06 24.40
N TYR A 114 17.35 6.94 24.06
CA TYR A 114 17.37 5.75 24.92
C TYR A 114 18.64 5.61 25.77
N GLY A 115 19.58 6.55 25.65
CA GLY A 115 20.84 6.51 26.43
C GLY A 115 21.64 5.23 26.23
N GLY A 116 21.61 4.64 25.03
CA GLY A 116 22.31 3.40 24.70
C GLY A 116 21.66 2.10 25.20
N VAL A 117 20.51 2.17 25.89
CA VAL A 117 19.85 0.97 26.47
C VAL A 117 18.65 0.47 25.66
N LYS A 118 18.48 0.93 24.41
CA LYS A 118 17.35 0.54 23.54
C LYS A 118 17.19 -0.98 23.40
N GLU A 119 18.28 -1.70 23.23
CA GLU A 119 18.26 -3.16 23.06
C GLU A 119 17.81 -3.93 24.32
N THR A 120 17.90 -3.32 25.49
CA THR A 120 17.43 -3.91 26.75
C THR A 120 15.95 -3.66 27.01
N MET A 121 15.30 -2.79 26.20
CA MET A 121 13.89 -2.45 26.35
C MET A 121 13.03 -3.42 25.56
N LYS A 122 12.09 -4.09 26.25
CA LYS A 122 11.06 -4.90 25.56
C LYS A 122 10.12 -4.00 24.76
N ASP A 123 10.01 -4.24 23.47
CA ASP A 123 9.02 -3.56 22.63
C ASP A 123 7.62 -4.11 22.95
N ARG A 124 6.84 -3.35 23.70
CA ARG A 124 5.49 -3.74 24.12
C ARG A 124 4.45 -3.66 22.99
N ARG A 125 4.81 -3.15 21.82
CA ARG A 125 3.88 -2.99 20.68
C ARG A 125 3.58 -4.31 19.98
N PHE A 126 4.44 -5.30 20.15
CA PHE A 126 4.30 -6.64 19.59
C PHE A 126 4.45 -7.64 20.74
N GLY A 127 3.40 -7.72 21.56
CA GLY A 127 3.33 -8.77 22.58
C GLY A 127 3.42 -10.14 21.92
N GLU A 128 4.33 -10.98 22.38
CA GLU A 128 4.31 -12.41 22.14
C GLU A 128 3.03 -13.01 22.72
#